data_a48c663e1b6b4b919b6723367c79f7da
#
_entry.id   a48c663e1b6b4b919b6723367c79f7da
#
_cell.length_a   1.000
_cell.length_b   1.000
_cell.length_c   1.000
_cell.angle_alpha   90.00
_cell.angle_beta   90.00
_cell.angle_gamma   90.00
#
_symmetry.space_group_name_H-M   'P 1'
#
loop_
_entity.id
_entity.type
_entity.pdbx_description
1 polymer ?
#
loop_
_entity_poly.entity_id
_entity_poly.type
_entity_poly.pdbx_seq_one_letter_code
_entity_poly.pdbx_strand_id
1 'polypeptide(L)'
;NAKYMKGQLYHIIDQLEEITGRKFDYERLREVMEISNETCYWWKKATELAAAHPSPLDGFDIFNYMAIIVFARGTTQARDLFHLWHDELQEKIRLHQGPWKDQEEKYRVLWDGIACWPYLRYTYKTLKKLGINMVTSTYPKSWTVSYETGDIEGMARAYSGNVYPNRNLNYDVDNMVGLARKFDLDGIIFHSNRSCKLMDFRQYEVQRRVLEACGVPSVIF
;
A
#
# COMPACT_ATOMS: atom_id res chain seq x y z
N ASN A 1 -19.75 -10.89 4.41
CA ASN A 1 -18.31 -11.26 4.48
C ASN A 1 -17.74 -11.13 5.91
N ALA A 2 -18.00 -10.02 6.67
CA ALA A 2 -17.44 -9.83 8.01
C ALA A 2 -17.83 -10.94 9.00
N LYS A 3 -19.12 -11.37 8.99
CA LYS A 3 -19.61 -12.47 9.84
C LYS A 3 -18.87 -13.80 9.55
N TYR A 4 -18.65 -14.10 8.29
CA TYR A 4 -17.89 -15.29 7.89
C TYR A 4 -16.42 -15.18 8.33
N MET A 5 -15.79 -14.05 8.06
CA MET A 5 -14.40 -13.78 8.47
C MET A 5 -14.23 -13.92 10.00
N LYS A 6 -15.16 -13.34 10.78
CA LYS A 6 -15.16 -13.47 12.23
C LYS A 6 -15.21 -14.94 12.67
N GLY A 7 -16.11 -15.74 12.08
CA GLY A 7 -16.18 -17.17 12.37
C GLY A 7 -14.89 -17.93 12.07
N GLN A 8 -14.23 -17.60 10.95
CA GLN A 8 -12.95 -18.22 10.60
C GLN A 8 -11.83 -17.83 11.57
N LEU A 9 -11.77 -16.57 12.01
CA LEU A 9 -10.77 -16.13 12.99
C LEU A 9 -10.93 -16.85 14.34
N TYR A 10 -12.17 -16.99 14.83
CA TYR A 10 -12.39 -17.78 16.07
C TYR A 10 -12.03 -19.25 15.90
N HIS A 11 -12.38 -19.84 14.77
CA HIS A 11 -12.00 -21.24 14.49
C HIS A 11 -10.47 -21.44 14.45
N ILE A 12 -9.74 -20.48 13.89
CA ILE A 12 -8.26 -20.49 13.91
C ILE A 12 -7.75 -20.40 15.35
N ILE A 13 -8.35 -19.55 16.19
CA ILE A 13 -7.97 -19.42 17.59
C ILE A 13 -8.18 -20.76 18.31
N ASP A 14 -9.36 -21.38 18.17
CA ASP A 14 -9.68 -22.66 18.79
C ASP A 14 -8.67 -23.75 18.37
N GLN A 15 -8.35 -23.83 17.07
CA GLN A 15 -7.36 -24.79 16.57
C GLN A 15 -5.94 -24.53 17.13
N LEU A 16 -5.53 -23.25 17.22
CA LEU A 16 -4.24 -22.90 17.80
C LEU A 16 -4.17 -23.22 19.30
N GLU A 17 -5.24 -23.01 20.05
CA GLU A 17 -5.33 -23.42 21.46
C GLU A 17 -5.17 -24.94 21.61
N GLU A 18 -5.85 -25.71 20.76
CA GLU A 18 -5.76 -27.17 20.76
C GLU A 18 -4.32 -27.65 20.44
N ILE A 19 -3.71 -27.10 19.37
CA ILE A 19 -2.36 -27.52 18.93
C ILE A 19 -1.28 -27.11 19.94
N THR A 20 -1.38 -25.92 20.52
CA THR A 20 -0.33 -25.38 21.39
C THR A 20 -0.53 -25.72 22.87
N GLY A 21 -1.72 -26.14 23.27
CA GLY A 21 -2.11 -26.33 24.68
C GLY A 21 -2.14 -25.01 25.47
N ARG A 22 -2.14 -23.84 24.80
CA ARG A 22 -2.15 -22.52 25.43
C ARG A 22 -3.45 -21.79 25.13
N LYS A 23 -3.96 -21.07 26.12
CA LYS A 23 -5.10 -20.19 25.91
C LYS A 23 -4.70 -18.93 25.13
N PHE A 24 -5.61 -18.47 24.25
CA PHE A 24 -5.40 -17.26 23.50
C PHE A 24 -5.48 -16.03 24.41
N ASP A 25 -4.49 -15.14 24.28
CA ASP A 25 -4.35 -13.95 25.09
C ASP A 25 -4.98 -12.74 24.39
N TYR A 26 -6.19 -12.36 24.79
CA TYR A 26 -6.93 -11.23 24.20
C TYR A 26 -6.33 -9.87 24.61
N GLU A 27 -5.71 -9.74 25.79
CA GLU A 27 -5.02 -8.51 26.16
C GLU A 27 -3.79 -8.29 25.29
N ARG A 28 -3.04 -9.35 25.05
CA ARG A 28 -1.92 -9.30 24.12
C ARG A 28 -2.36 -9.00 22.70
N LEU A 29 -3.52 -9.51 22.25
CA LEU A 29 -4.10 -9.15 20.96
C LEU A 29 -4.37 -7.65 20.88
N ARG A 30 -4.97 -7.06 21.92
CA ARG A 30 -5.25 -5.62 21.96
C ARG A 30 -3.99 -4.79 21.79
N GLU A 31 -2.94 -5.08 22.57
CA GLU A 31 -1.63 -4.41 22.48
C GLU A 31 -1.06 -4.49 21.04
N VAL A 32 -1.07 -5.69 20.46
CA VAL A 32 -0.56 -5.91 19.09
C VAL A 32 -1.40 -5.16 18.05
N MET A 33 -2.72 -5.09 18.24
CA MET A 33 -3.61 -4.33 17.36
C MET A 33 -3.32 -2.82 17.43
N GLU A 34 -3.05 -2.26 18.59
CA GLU A 34 -2.67 -0.86 18.78
C GLU A 34 -1.35 -0.55 18.06
N ILE A 35 -0.30 -1.34 18.32
CA ILE A 35 0.99 -1.20 17.65
C ILE A 35 0.83 -1.35 16.11
N SER A 36 0.00 -2.29 15.68
CA SER A 36 -0.30 -2.51 14.26
C SER A 36 -0.96 -1.29 13.61
N ASN A 37 -1.92 -0.65 14.29
CA ASN A 37 -2.55 0.57 13.81
C ASN A 37 -1.57 1.74 13.74
N GLU A 38 -0.71 1.92 14.75
CA GLU A 38 0.35 2.93 14.74
C GLU A 38 1.36 2.69 13.60
N THR A 39 1.74 1.42 13.38
CA THR A 39 2.61 1.03 12.26
C THR A 39 1.99 1.43 10.92
N CYS A 40 0.70 1.13 10.71
CA CYS A 40 -0.04 1.52 9.51
C CYS A 40 -0.17 3.04 9.37
N TYR A 41 -0.37 3.75 10.47
CA TYR A 41 -0.44 5.21 10.48
C TYR A 41 0.87 5.84 9.99
N TRP A 42 2.01 5.43 10.55
CA TRP A 42 3.30 5.98 10.15
C TRP A 42 3.70 5.58 8.72
N TRP A 43 3.44 4.35 8.31
CA TRP A 43 3.59 3.94 6.91
C TRP A 43 2.81 4.83 5.96
N LYS A 44 1.53 5.08 6.26
CA LYS A 44 0.67 5.93 5.46
C LYS A 44 1.20 7.36 5.42
N LYS A 45 1.59 7.92 6.59
CA LYS A 45 2.16 9.26 6.68
C LYS A 45 3.44 9.40 5.87
N ALA A 46 4.36 8.44 5.97
CA ALA A 46 5.60 8.45 5.20
C ALA A 46 5.35 8.39 3.69
N THR A 47 4.51 7.46 3.22
CA THR A 47 4.23 7.31 1.78
C THR A 47 3.43 8.49 1.21
N GLU A 48 2.63 9.18 2.02
CA GLU A 48 1.91 10.39 1.59
C GLU A 48 2.82 11.59 1.33
N LEU A 49 4.03 11.62 1.90
CA LEU A 49 5.02 12.67 1.64
C LEU A 49 5.53 12.66 0.19
N ALA A 50 5.34 11.58 -0.54
CA ALA A 50 5.62 11.53 -1.98
C ALA A 50 4.80 12.53 -2.80
N ALA A 51 3.76 13.16 -2.22
CA ALA A 51 3.02 14.25 -2.86
C ALA A 51 3.82 15.56 -2.97
N ALA A 52 4.92 15.70 -2.23
CA ALA A 52 5.80 16.88 -2.36
C ALA A 52 6.51 16.91 -3.73
N HIS A 53 6.95 18.11 -4.13
CA HIS A 53 7.72 18.36 -5.35
C HIS A 53 9.08 18.99 -5.02
N PRO A 54 10.19 18.28 -5.33
CA PRO A 54 10.26 16.90 -5.79
C PRO A 54 9.82 15.91 -4.71
N SER A 55 9.43 14.68 -5.11
CA SER A 55 9.13 13.61 -4.15
C SER A 55 10.40 13.24 -3.36
N PRO A 56 10.34 13.11 -2.04
CA PRO A 56 11.51 12.73 -1.23
C PRO A 56 11.87 11.25 -1.34
N LEU A 57 10.99 10.44 -1.94
CA LEU A 57 11.14 8.99 -2.08
C LEU A 57 10.81 8.54 -3.51
N ASP A 58 11.24 7.35 -3.87
CA ASP A 58 10.87 6.70 -5.12
C ASP A 58 10.05 5.41 -4.90
N GLY A 59 9.52 4.88 -6.00
CA GLY A 59 8.68 3.71 -5.93
C GLY A 59 9.41 2.43 -5.50
N PHE A 60 10.72 2.37 -5.64
CA PHE A 60 11.51 1.25 -5.16
C PHE A 60 11.49 1.19 -3.63
N ASP A 61 11.59 2.34 -2.97
CA ASP A 61 11.47 2.44 -1.52
C ASP A 61 10.10 1.94 -1.04
N ILE A 62 9.02 2.35 -1.71
CA ILE A 62 7.67 1.92 -1.37
C ILE A 62 7.55 0.39 -1.39
N PHE A 63 8.05 -0.28 -2.42
CA PHE A 63 7.96 -1.74 -2.51
C PHE A 63 8.92 -2.45 -1.55
N ASN A 64 10.12 -1.93 -1.32
CA ASN A 64 11.07 -2.52 -0.37
C ASN A 64 10.56 -2.45 1.07
N TYR A 65 10.11 -1.28 1.50
CA TYR A 65 9.57 -1.11 2.85
C TYR A 65 8.23 -1.81 3.05
N MET A 66 7.51 -2.14 1.96
CA MET A 66 6.28 -2.93 2.05
C MET A 66 6.51 -4.28 2.74
N ALA A 67 7.67 -4.88 2.60
CA ALA A 67 8.00 -6.13 3.29
C ALA A 67 7.80 -6.00 4.81
N ILE A 68 8.18 -4.87 5.38
CA ILE A 68 8.09 -4.62 6.84
C ILE A 68 6.63 -4.49 7.27
N ILE A 69 5.78 -3.77 6.51
CA ILE A 69 4.35 -3.67 6.84
C ILE A 69 3.62 -5.02 6.72
N VAL A 70 4.11 -5.93 5.88
CA VAL A 70 3.55 -7.27 5.72
C VAL A 70 4.00 -8.22 6.83
N PHE A 71 5.30 -8.25 7.16
CA PHE A 71 5.87 -9.26 8.05
C PHE A 71 5.96 -8.84 9.51
N ALA A 72 6.14 -7.55 9.77
CA ALA A 72 6.50 -7.05 11.10
C ALA A 72 5.48 -6.08 11.70
N ARG A 73 4.36 -5.77 11.02
CA ARG A 73 3.31 -4.94 11.62
C ARG A 73 2.83 -5.60 12.92
N GLY A 74 2.61 -4.81 13.96
CA GLY A 74 2.30 -5.32 15.30
C GLY A 74 3.56 -5.50 16.17
N THR A 75 4.74 -5.12 15.67
CA THR A 75 5.95 -4.97 16.46
C THR A 75 6.32 -3.51 16.64
N THR A 76 6.90 -3.17 17.79
CA THR A 76 7.38 -1.80 18.07
C THR A 76 8.48 -1.38 17.11
N GLN A 77 9.33 -2.33 16.69
CA GLN A 77 10.41 -2.09 15.73
C GLN A 77 9.88 -1.60 14.37
N ALA A 78 8.79 -2.19 13.86
CA ALA A 78 8.19 -1.75 12.60
C ALA A 78 7.56 -0.36 12.73
N ARG A 79 6.88 -0.09 13.85
CA ARG A 79 6.31 1.22 14.15
C ARG A 79 7.40 2.30 14.18
N ASP A 80 8.44 2.06 14.96
CA ASP A 80 9.52 3.02 15.18
C ASP A 80 10.33 3.27 13.89
N LEU A 81 10.52 2.23 13.06
CA LEU A 81 11.15 2.37 11.77
C LEU A 81 10.35 3.28 10.82
N PHE A 82 9.03 3.10 10.73
CA PHE A 82 8.22 3.94 9.84
C PHE A 82 8.07 5.37 10.37
N HIS A 83 8.11 5.57 11.69
CA HIS A 83 8.18 6.90 12.28
C HIS A 83 9.50 7.58 11.89
N LEU A 84 10.63 6.92 12.08
CA LEU A 84 11.94 7.42 11.67
C LEU A 84 12.01 7.72 10.17
N TRP A 85 11.49 6.82 9.33
CA TRP A 85 11.44 7.02 7.88
C TRP A 85 10.60 8.25 7.49
N HIS A 86 9.47 8.45 8.15
CA HIS A 86 8.67 9.65 7.96
C HIS A 86 9.46 10.93 8.27
N ASP A 87 10.18 10.95 9.38
CA ASP A 87 10.97 12.12 9.79
C ASP A 87 12.14 12.39 8.83
N GLU A 88 12.82 11.34 8.35
CA GLU A 88 13.84 11.45 7.30
C GLU A 88 13.27 12.02 6.00
N LEU A 89 12.09 11.59 5.58
CA LEU A 89 11.43 12.12 4.38
C LEU A 89 11.01 13.58 4.55
N GLN A 90 10.52 13.97 5.72
CA GLN A 90 10.23 15.39 6.02
C GLN A 90 11.48 16.26 5.94
N GLU A 91 12.60 15.78 6.45
CA GLU A 91 13.87 16.49 6.34
C GLU A 91 14.33 16.62 4.89
N LYS A 92 14.19 15.60 4.06
CA LYS A 92 14.46 15.69 2.61
C LYS A 92 13.58 16.75 1.95
N ILE A 93 12.29 16.85 2.29
CA ILE A 93 11.41 17.90 1.78
C ILE A 93 11.92 19.28 2.19
N ARG A 94 12.27 19.48 3.46
CA ARG A 94 12.81 20.74 3.97
C ARG A 94 14.08 21.18 3.24
N LEU A 95 14.91 20.19 2.83
CA LEU A 95 16.16 20.41 2.10
C LEU A 95 15.97 20.44 0.56
N HIS A 96 14.72 20.35 0.06
CA HIS A 96 14.40 20.24 -1.37
C HIS A 96 15.13 19.10 -2.07
N GLN A 97 15.35 17.98 -1.37
CA GLN A 97 16.00 16.80 -1.90
C GLN A 97 15.00 15.90 -2.61
N GLY A 98 15.26 15.60 -3.88
CA GLY A 98 14.47 14.67 -4.69
C GLY A 98 14.73 13.20 -4.35
N PRO A 99 14.09 12.29 -5.09
CA PRO A 99 14.20 10.86 -4.87
C PRO A 99 15.61 10.33 -5.20
N TRP A 100 16.35 11.02 -6.05
CA TRP A 100 17.67 10.62 -6.53
C TRP A 100 18.67 11.76 -6.39
N LYS A 101 19.94 11.41 -6.08
CA LYS A 101 21.02 12.39 -5.96
C LYS A 101 21.62 12.82 -7.30
N ASP A 102 21.45 11.97 -8.31
CA ASP A 102 22.15 12.05 -9.60
C ASP A 102 21.23 12.40 -10.77
N GLN A 103 19.93 12.59 -10.49
CA GLN A 103 18.95 12.86 -11.52
C GLN A 103 17.69 13.55 -10.94
N GLU A 104 17.06 14.40 -11.74
CA GLU A 104 15.80 15.06 -11.40
C GLU A 104 14.59 14.17 -11.70
N GLU A 105 13.53 14.32 -10.89
CA GLU A 105 12.20 13.79 -11.14
C GLU A 105 11.56 14.62 -12.27
N LYS A 106 11.25 13.97 -13.40
CA LYS A 106 10.62 14.63 -14.56
C LYS A 106 9.14 14.26 -14.69
N TYR A 107 8.80 13.03 -14.41
CA TYR A 107 7.46 12.48 -14.54
C TYR A 107 7.08 11.68 -13.31
N ARG A 108 5.84 11.80 -12.91
CA ARG A 108 5.26 11.20 -11.72
C ARG A 108 4.21 10.20 -12.11
N VAL A 109 4.35 8.95 -11.71
CA VAL A 109 3.42 7.90 -12.11
C VAL A 109 2.88 7.12 -10.91
N LEU A 110 1.67 6.57 -11.09
CA LEU A 110 1.10 5.56 -10.23
C LEU A 110 1.37 4.17 -10.84
N TRP A 111 1.74 3.23 -10.00
CA TRP A 111 1.76 1.81 -10.36
C TRP A 111 0.51 1.12 -9.82
N ASP A 112 -0.30 0.53 -10.70
CA ASP A 112 -1.43 -0.32 -10.32
C ASP A 112 -1.08 -1.79 -10.45
N GLY A 113 -1.51 -2.59 -9.49
CA GLY A 113 -1.25 -4.01 -9.44
C GLY A 113 -0.01 -4.41 -8.66
N ILE A 114 0.22 -5.71 -8.60
CA ILE A 114 1.36 -6.30 -7.89
C ILE A 114 2.69 -5.87 -8.54
N ALA A 115 3.74 -5.76 -7.74
CA ALA A 115 5.08 -5.50 -8.28
C ALA A 115 5.58 -6.68 -9.14
N CYS A 116 6.33 -6.37 -10.18
CA CYS A 116 7.09 -7.38 -10.94
C CYS A 116 8.31 -7.85 -10.13
N TRP A 117 8.11 -8.61 -9.07
CA TRP A 117 9.14 -8.97 -8.08
C TRP A 117 10.45 -9.47 -8.69
N PRO A 118 10.44 -10.40 -9.69
CA PRO A 118 11.69 -10.87 -10.31
C PRO A 118 12.43 -9.79 -11.09
N TYR A 119 11.72 -8.75 -11.54
CA TYR A 119 12.26 -7.67 -12.38
C TYR A 119 12.21 -6.30 -11.71
N LEU A 120 11.92 -6.22 -10.40
CA LEU A 120 11.74 -4.97 -9.67
C LEU A 120 12.91 -4.01 -9.88
N ARG A 121 14.14 -4.51 -9.71
CA ARG A 121 15.36 -3.72 -9.90
C ARG A 121 15.53 -3.23 -11.36
N TYR A 122 15.17 -4.06 -12.33
CA TYR A 122 15.22 -3.69 -13.75
C TYR A 122 14.21 -2.60 -14.06
N THR A 123 12.96 -2.79 -13.66
CA THR A 123 11.85 -1.83 -13.84
C THR A 123 12.23 -0.46 -13.23
N TYR A 124 12.65 -0.47 -11.97
CA TYR A 124 13.07 0.74 -11.28
C TYR A 124 14.20 1.48 -12.01
N LYS A 125 15.28 0.77 -12.40
CA LYS A 125 16.40 1.38 -13.12
C LYS A 125 16.00 1.95 -14.47
N THR A 126 15.05 1.29 -15.15
CA THR A 126 14.56 1.75 -16.45
C THR A 126 13.72 3.01 -16.29
N LEU A 127 12.79 3.05 -15.36
CA LEU A 127 11.98 4.24 -15.06
C LEU A 127 12.88 5.40 -14.64
N LYS A 128 13.83 5.17 -13.72
CA LYS A 128 14.78 6.21 -13.30
C LYS A 128 15.56 6.81 -14.47
N LYS A 129 16.09 5.99 -15.40
CA LYS A 129 16.81 6.50 -16.58
C LYS A 129 15.98 7.47 -17.44
N LEU A 130 14.66 7.31 -17.42
CA LEU A 130 13.71 8.17 -18.13
C LEU A 130 13.26 9.38 -17.29
N GLY A 131 13.72 9.50 -16.05
CA GLY A 131 13.25 10.52 -15.11
C GLY A 131 11.85 10.26 -14.57
N ILE A 132 11.34 9.03 -14.71
CA ILE A 132 10.02 8.63 -14.25
C ILE A 132 10.12 8.13 -12.81
N ASN A 133 9.44 8.81 -11.88
CA ASN A 133 9.29 8.38 -10.50
C ASN A 133 7.91 7.79 -10.26
N MET A 134 7.87 6.60 -9.69
CA MET A 134 6.64 5.98 -9.21
C MET A 134 6.34 6.51 -7.80
N VAL A 135 5.57 7.59 -7.71
CA VAL A 135 5.30 8.30 -6.44
C VAL A 135 4.22 7.63 -5.59
N THR A 136 3.44 6.73 -6.16
CA THR A 136 2.39 6.00 -5.42
C THR A 136 2.02 4.70 -6.11
N SER A 137 1.40 3.78 -5.35
CA SER A 137 0.90 2.52 -5.87
C SER A 137 -0.35 2.07 -5.11
N THR A 138 -1.25 1.39 -5.81
CA THR A 138 -2.46 0.81 -5.19
C THR A 138 -2.15 -0.43 -4.35
N TYR A 139 -1.11 -1.18 -4.70
CA TYR A 139 -0.78 -2.46 -4.09
C TYR A 139 -0.30 -2.35 -2.63
N PRO A 140 0.73 -1.56 -2.29
CA PRO A 140 1.15 -1.41 -0.90
C PRO A 140 0.07 -0.82 0.02
N LYS A 141 -0.79 0.04 -0.53
CA LYS A 141 -1.90 0.63 0.21
C LYS A 141 -2.89 -0.42 0.73
N SER A 142 -3.02 -1.56 0.06
CA SER A 142 -3.91 -2.64 0.47
C SER A 142 -3.49 -3.34 1.76
N TRP A 143 -2.24 -3.19 2.16
CA TRP A 143 -1.71 -3.74 3.42
C TRP A 143 -1.90 -2.81 4.61
N THR A 144 -2.35 -1.58 4.39
CA THR A 144 -2.60 -0.59 5.45
C THR A 144 -4.03 -0.71 6.00
N VAL A 145 -4.32 -1.83 6.64
CA VAL A 145 -5.61 -2.06 7.27
C VAL A 145 -5.56 -1.55 8.70
N SER A 146 -6.42 -0.58 9.04
CA SER A 146 -6.64 -0.13 10.42
C SER A 146 -7.99 -0.61 10.91
N TYR A 147 -8.09 -0.95 12.18
CA TYR A 147 -9.27 -1.53 12.80
C TYR A 147 -9.46 -1.02 14.24
N GLU A 148 -10.69 -1.12 14.72
CA GLU A 148 -10.97 -0.91 16.14
C GLU A 148 -10.20 -1.94 16.97
N THR A 149 -9.51 -1.48 18.01
CA THR A 149 -8.69 -2.34 18.86
C THR A 149 -9.54 -3.07 19.88
N GLY A 150 -9.12 -4.23 20.27
CA GLY A 150 -9.66 -4.99 21.39
C GLY A 150 -10.63 -6.11 21.04
N ASP A 151 -11.10 -6.24 19.78
CA ASP A 151 -11.94 -7.37 19.42
C ASP A 151 -11.66 -7.95 18.00
N ILE A 152 -11.99 -9.22 17.85
CA ILE A 152 -11.88 -9.95 16.59
C ILE A 152 -12.87 -9.42 15.53
N GLU A 153 -13.99 -8.86 15.96
CA GLU A 153 -15.01 -8.37 15.05
C GLU A 153 -14.55 -7.10 14.31
N GLY A 154 -13.91 -6.16 15.00
CA GLY A 154 -13.29 -4.98 14.40
C GLY A 154 -12.25 -5.37 13.34
N MET A 155 -11.41 -6.35 13.67
CA MET A 155 -10.45 -6.91 12.72
C MET A 155 -11.14 -7.55 11.50
N ALA A 156 -12.16 -8.39 11.73
CA ALA A 156 -12.90 -9.06 10.67
C ALA A 156 -13.60 -8.08 9.74
N ARG A 157 -14.20 -7.00 10.28
CA ARG A 157 -14.83 -5.94 9.48
C ARG A 157 -13.79 -5.25 8.59
N ALA A 158 -12.68 -4.85 9.17
CA ALA A 158 -11.62 -4.13 8.46
C ALA A 158 -11.01 -4.96 7.32
N TYR A 159 -10.64 -6.20 7.58
CA TYR A 159 -10.09 -7.09 6.56
C TYR A 159 -11.10 -7.45 5.47
N SER A 160 -12.39 -7.69 5.83
CA SER A 160 -13.40 -8.03 4.85
C SER A 160 -13.79 -6.88 3.91
N GLY A 161 -13.59 -5.63 4.33
CA GLY A 161 -13.91 -4.44 3.56
C GLY A 161 -12.75 -3.83 2.77
N ASN A 162 -11.52 -4.13 3.16
CA ASN A 162 -10.34 -3.43 2.66
C ASN A 162 -9.36 -4.30 1.85
N VAL A 163 -9.69 -5.57 1.65
CA VAL A 163 -8.83 -6.45 0.84
C VAL A 163 -8.99 -6.10 -0.64
N TYR A 164 -7.89 -5.99 -1.35
CA TYR A 164 -7.77 -5.58 -2.74
C TYR A 164 -8.84 -6.20 -3.68
N PRO A 165 -9.15 -7.50 -3.62
CA PRO A 165 -10.14 -8.12 -4.50
C PRO A 165 -11.60 -7.77 -4.17
N ASN A 166 -11.90 -7.21 -3.00
CA ASN A 166 -13.28 -6.93 -2.56
C ASN A 166 -13.79 -5.54 -3.00
N ARG A 167 -12.99 -4.80 -3.76
CA ARG A 167 -13.37 -3.47 -4.24
C ARG A 167 -14.23 -3.58 -5.49
N ASN A 168 -15.15 -2.64 -5.65
CA ASN A 168 -15.91 -2.51 -6.88
C ASN A 168 -15.23 -1.55 -7.85
N LEU A 169 -15.67 -1.59 -9.11
CA LEU A 169 -15.10 -0.79 -10.19
C LEU A 169 -15.15 0.71 -9.92
N ASN A 170 -16.27 1.23 -9.41
CA ASN A 170 -16.40 2.67 -9.12
C ASN A 170 -15.43 3.10 -8.04
N TYR A 171 -15.27 2.29 -6.97
CA TYR A 171 -14.27 2.57 -5.94
C TYR A 171 -12.84 2.64 -6.52
N ASP A 172 -12.48 1.72 -7.42
CA ASP A 172 -11.15 1.71 -8.03
C ASP A 172 -10.92 2.97 -8.87
N VAL A 173 -11.91 3.38 -9.66
CA VAL A 173 -11.85 4.62 -10.46
C VAL A 173 -11.73 5.85 -9.57
N ASP A 174 -12.63 6.00 -8.59
CA ASP A 174 -12.63 7.15 -7.67
C ASP A 174 -11.32 7.26 -6.89
N ASN A 175 -10.79 6.12 -6.42
CA ASN A 175 -9.51 6.05 -5.72
C ASN A 175 -8.34 6.47 -6.63
N MET A 176 -8.29 6.00 -7.88
CA MET A 176 -7.22 6.37 -8.82
C MET A 176 -7.30 7.85 -9.22
N VAL A 177 -8.49 8.36 -9.49
CA VAL A 177 -8.69 9.80 -9.76
C VAL A 177 -8.26 10.65 -8.56
N GLY A 178 -8.61 10.22 -7.34
CA GLY A 178 -8.16 10.88 -6.12
C GLY A 178 -6.63 10.85 -5.96
N LEU A 179 -5.99 9.71 -6.25
CA LEU A 179 -4.53 9.59 -6.23
C LEU A 179 -3.88 10.43 -7.34
N ALA A 180 -4.45 10.45 -8.54
CA ALA A 180 -3.93 11.26 -9.64
C ALA A 180 -3.85 12.74 -9.27
N ARG A 181 -4.91 13.27 -8.67
CA ARG A 181 -4.95 14.66 -8.19
C ARG A 181 -4.02 14.90 -7.00
N LYS A 182 -4.01 13.96 -6.00
CA LYS A 182 -3.21 14.12 -4.78
C LYS A 182 -1.71 14.14 -5.05
N PHE A 183 -1.26 13.31 -5.99
CA PHE A 183 0.16 13.13 -6.30
C PHE A 183 0.60 13.85 -7.57
N ASP A 184 -0.29 14.63 -8.21
CA ASP A 184 -0.03 15.35 -9.45
C ASP A 184 0.62 14.44 -10.50
N LEU A 185 -0.15 13.42 -10.93
CA LEU A 185 0.37 12.34 -11.78
C LEU A 185 0.39 12.74 -13.25
N ASP A 186 1.51 12.47 -13.92
CA ASP A 186 1.65 12.54 -15.38
C ASP A 186 1.17 11.25 -16.08
N GLY A 187 1.08 10.13 -15.35
CA GLY A 187 0.66 8.87 -15.96
C GLY A 187 0.36 7.75 -14.96
N ILE A 188 -0.26 6.68 -15.47
CA ILE A 188 -0.55 5.46 -14.70
C ILE A 188 0.01 4.26 -15.45
N ILE A 189 0.70 3.39 -14.73
CA ILE A 189 1.22 2.11 -15.23
C ILE A 189 0.39 0.99 -14.61
N PHE A 190 -0.37 0.28 -15.43
CA PHE A 190 -1.11 -0.91 -15.02
C PHE A 190 -0.28 -2.16 -15.31
N HIS A 191 0.08 -2.88 -14.26
CA HIS A 191 0.66 -4.20 -14.40
C HIS A 191 -0.43 -5.26 -14.43
N SER A 192 -0.67 -5.83 -15.62
CA SER A 192 -1.64 -6.91 -15.85
C SER A 192 -1.09 -8.22 -15.29
N ASN A 193 -1.45 -8.53 -14.06
CA ASN A 193 -1.03 -9.77 -13.42
C ASN A 193 -1.93 -10.94 -13.84
N ARG A 194 -1.60 -11.59 -14.94
CA ARG A 194 -2.37 -12.69 -15.54
C ARG A 194 -2.60 -13.89 -14.62
N SER A 195 -1.85 -14.02 -13.53
CA SER A 195 -2.06 -15.05 -12.52
C SER A 195 -3.20 -14.70 -11.55
N CYS A 196 -3.67 -13.46 -11.51
CA CYS A 196 -4.74 -13.00 -10.63
C CYS A 196 -5.89 -12.37 -11.43
N LYS A 197 -6.85 -13.19 -11.85
CA LYS A 197 -8.01 -12.75 -12.63
C LYS A 197 -8.80 -11.62 -11.95
N LEU A 198 -8.88 -11.62 -10.62
CA LEU A 198 -9.64 -10.61 -9.88
C LEU A 198 -9.02 -9.21 -9.97
N MET A 199 -7.71 -9.11 -10.13
CA MET A 199 -7.03 -7.83 -10.31
C MET A 199 -7.01 -7.39 -11.76
N ASP A 200 -6.87 -8.33 -12.68
CA ASP A 200 -6.58 -8.09 -14.08
C ASP A 200 -7.82 -7.70 -14.89
N PHE A 201 -8.92 -8.44 -14.75
CA PHE A 201 -10.07 -8.31 -15.68
C PHE A 201 -10.74 -6.92 -15.69
N ARG A 202 -10.54 -6.10 -14.65
CA ARG A 202 -11.13 -4.76 -14.54
C ARG A 202 -10.25 -3.64 -15.09
N GLN A 203 -8.97 -3.91 -15.31
CA GLN A 203 -7.99 -2.86 -15.58
C GLN A 203 -8.31 -2.04 -16.82
N TYR A 204 -8.80 -2.65 -17.89
CA TYR A 204 -9.19 -1.92 -19.12
C TYR A 204 -10.32 -0.91 -18.85
N GLU A 205 -11.33 -1.31 -18.10
CA GLU A 205 -12.45 -0.43 -17.81
C GLU A 205 -12.06 0.66 -16.81
N VAL A 206 -11.22 0.35 -15.83
CA VAL A 206 -10.65 1.34 -14.92
C VAL A 206 -9.81 2.35 -15.69
N GLN A 207 -8.92 1.90 -16.58
CA GLN A 207 -8.09 2.75 -17.43
C GLN A 207 -8.94 3.74 -18.23
N ARG A 208 -9.97 3.24 -18.94
CA ARG A 208 -10.86 4.06 -19.75
C ARG A 208 -11.55 5.14 -18.92
N ARG A 209 -12.15 4.76 -17.78
CA ARG A 209 -12.89 5.71 -16.92
C ARG A 209 -11.99 6.72 -16.22
N VAL A 210 -10.80 6.33 -15.82
CA VAL A 210 -9.83 7.24 -15.20
C VAL A 210 -9.37 8.29 -16.23
N LEU A 211 -9.06 7.86 -17.46
CA LEU A 211 -8.72 8.79 -18.54
C LEU A 211 -9.86 9.80 -18.80
N GLU A 212 -11.11 9.32 -18.87
CA GLU A 212 -12.30 10.19 -19.07
C GLU A 212 -12.50 11.16 -17.89
N ALA A 213 -12.22 10.72 -16.65
CA ALA A 213 -12.50 11.52 -15.45
C ALA A 213 -11.41 12.55 -15.12
N CYS A 214 -10.16 12.34 -15.48
CA CYS A 214 -9.06 13.23 -15.11
C CYS A 214 -8.01 13.50 -16.20
N GLY A 215 -8.13 12.86 -17.38
CA GLY A 215 -7.24 13.11 -18.52
C GLY A 215 -5.83 12.50 -18.37
N VAL A 216 -5.54 11.78 -17.30
CA VAL A 216 -4.21 11.20 -17.05
C VAL A 216 -4.00 9.98 -17.96
N PRO A 217 -2.98 9.99 -18.83
CA PRO A 217 -2.69 8.88 -19.73
C PRO A 217 -2.20 7.64 -18.97
N SER A 218 -2.35 6.47 -19.58
CA SER A 218 -1.93 5.24 -18.93
C SER A 218 -1.53 4.16 -19.92
N VAL A 219 -0.74 3.20 -19.44
CA VAL A 219 -0.30 2.01 -20.18
C VAL A 219 -0.60 0.75 -19.37
N ILE A 220 -1.00 -0.32 -20.08
CA ILE A 220 -1.15 -1.68 -19.53
C ILE A 220 -0.12 -2.58 -20.18
N PHE A 221 0.57 -3.42 -19.40
CA PHE A 221 1.55 -4.40 -19.92
C PHE A 221 1.48 -5.73 -19.17
#